data_2efc665d7a80e26c81f2d9352292c879
#
_entry.id   2efc665d7a80e26c81f2d9352292c879
#
_cell.length_a   1.000
_cell.length_b   1.000
_cell.length_c   1.000
_cell.angle_alpha   90.00
_cell.angle_beta   90.00
_cell.angle_gamma   90.00
#
_symmetry.space_group_name_H-M   'P 1'
#
loop_
_entity.id
_entity.type
_entity.pdbx_description
1 polymer ?
#
loop_
_entity_poly.entity_id
_entity_poly.type
_entity_poly.pdbx_seq_one_letter_code
_entity_poly.pdbx_strand_id
1 'polypeptide(L)'
;MVIQHNIAAINSYRNLGINQGGLNKNLEKLSSGYKINRAGDNAAGLAISESMRSQINGLNQASANANDAIGLIQTAEGALTEVHSMLQRMTTLATQAANGTYNSVARGNIQSEMDELIAEIDRVANNTDFNGIKPLSSKNGIDNSTAPGLVRPTGTDAVQKLTFQIGPTGGETITIKGQTMTTSGIFTQAGWTADSTTAAKDADGTPVTTTGLEATKGANNTKSVLHVGTTTTTYANRAISAIKTAIDTVSSYRAKLGAAQNRLEHTINNLEVTSENITAAESRIRDTDMADEITAYTKNNILLQAAQSMLSQANAAPQGVLSLLQ
;
A
#
# COMPACT_ATOMS: atom_id res chain seq x y z
N MET A 1 -75.28 15.00 -23.64
CA MET A 1 -73.82 14.85 -23.99
C MET A 1 -73.33 16.21 -24.45
N VAL A 2 -72.17 16.64 -23.97
CA VAL A 2 -71.54 17.87 -24.43
C VAL A 2 -70.64 17.55 -25.60
N ILE A 3 -70.98 17.98 -26.83
CA ILE A 3 -70.24 17.61 -28.04
C ILE A 3 -68.95 18.42 -28.21
N GLN A 4 -68.86 19.62 -27.67
CA GLN A 4 -67.66 20.49 -27.78
C GLN A 4 -66.51 20.07 -26.90
N HIS A 5 -66.72 19.35 -25.82
CA HIS A 5 -65.69 18.94 -24.90
C HIS A 5 -65.83 17.46 -24.56
N ASN A 6 -65.00 16.63 -25.19
CA ASN A 6 -64.96 15.16 -24.93
C ASN A 6 -64.08 14.86 -23.70
N ILE A 7 -64.67 14.97 -22.50
CA ILE A 7 -63.96 14.76 -21.23
C ILE A 7 -63.45 13.32 -21.10
N ALA A 8 -64.15 12.32 -21.69
CA ALA A 8 -63.70 10.94 -21.69
C ALA A 8 -62.42 10.76 -22.50
N ALA A 9 -62.33 11.40 -23.67
CA ALA A 9 -61.11 11.37 -24.49
C ALA A 9 -59.95 12.10 -23.78
N ILE A 10 -60.20 13.25 -23.12
CA ILE A 10 -59.16 13.98 -22.36
C ILE A 10 -58.64 13.15 -21.21
N ASN A 11 -59.48 12.43 -20.47
CA ASN A 11 -59.07 11.54 -19.40
C ASN A 11 -58.29 10.34 -19.93
N SER A 12 -58.72 9.72 -21.04
CA SER A 12 -58.00 8.62 -21.68
C SER A 12 -56.63 9.06 -22.20
N TYR A 13 -56.54 10.27 -22.76
CA TYR A 13 -55.26 10.84 -23.21
C TYR A 13 -54.29 11.11 -22.03
N ARG A 14 -54.81 11.62 -20.90
CA ARG A 14 -54.02 11.82 -19.69
C ARG A 14 -53.48 10.47 -19.16
N ASN A 15 -54.31 9.44 -19.10
CA ASN A 15 -53.91 8.12 -18.66
C ASN A 15 -52.90 7.49 -19.62
N LEU A 16 -53.03 7.72 -20.91
CA LEU A 16 -52.05 7.31 -21.93
C LEU A 16 -50.67 7.92 -21.63
N GLY A 17 -50.64 9.26 -21.37
CA GLY A 17 -49.39 9.95 -21.04
C GLY A 17 -48.76 9.46 -19.72
N ILE A 18 -49.57 9.15 -18.69
CA ILE A 18 -49.06 8.58 -17.43
C ILE A 18 -48.46 7.19 -17.66
N ASN A 19 -49.13 6.31 -18.40
CA ASN A 19 -48.67 4.96 -18.69
C ASN A 19 -47.39 4.97 -19.56
N GLN A 20 -47.31 5.89 -20.54
CA GLN A 20 -46.11 6.09 -21.34
C GLN A 20 -44.93 6.55 -20.49
N GLY A 21 -45.16 7.50 -19.57
CA GLY A 21 -44.15 7.96 -18.62
C GLY A 21 -43.66 6.84 -17.69
N GLY A 22 -44.58 5.99 -17.21
CA GLY A 22 -44.28 4.80 -16.42
C GLY A 22 -43.43 3.78 -17.18
N LEU A 23 -43.84 3.50 -18.42
CA LEU A 23 -43.10 2.56 -19.30
C LEU A 23 -41.68 3.04 -19.56
N ASN A 24 -41.46 4.32 -19.84
CA ASN A 24 -40.17 4.89 -20.06
C ASN A 24 -39.25 4.79 -18.81
N LYS A 25 -39.85 5.02 -17.61
CA LYS A 25 -39.12 4.84 -16.34
C LYS A 25 -38.71 3.39 -16.10
N ASN A 26 -39.59 2.43 -16.36
CA ASN A 26 -39.26 1.01 -16.21
C ASN A 26 -38.18 0.60 -17.22
N LEU A 27 -38.21 1.09 -18.45
CA LEU A 27 -37.16 0.89 -19.45
C LEU A 27 -35.82 1.46 -18.99
N GLU A 28 -35.84 2.64 -18.41
CA GLU A 28 -34.62 3.27 -17.87
C GLU A 28 -33.98 2.41 -16.78
N LYS A 29 -34.78 1.87 -15.85
CA LYS A 29 -34.31 1.02 -14.76
C LYS A 29 -33.87 -0.35 -15.25
N LEU A 30 -34.61 -0.98 -16.17
CA LEU A 30 -34.24 -2.26 -16.77
C LEU A 30 -32.95 -2.16 -17.59
N SER A 31 -32.75 -1.04 -18.30
CA SER A 31 -31.54 -0.80 -19.09
C SER A 31 -30.31 -0.51 -18.25
N SER A 32 -30.47 0.20 -17.13
CA SER A 32 -29.36 0.55 -16.25
C SER A 32 -29.06 -0.50 -15.20
N GLY A 33 -30.06 -1.34 -14.82
CA GLY A 33 -29.99 -2.26 -13.71
C GLY A 33 -30.16 -1.56 -12.34
N TYR A 34 -30.34 -0.24 -12.34
CA TYR A 34 -30.45 0.53 -11.11
C TYR A 34 -31.87 1.03 -10.85
N LYS A 35 -32.29 0.94 -9.59
CA LYS A 35 -33.55 1.49 -9.07
C LYS A 35 -33.51 3.02 -8.99
N ILE A 36 -32.31 3.58 -8.68
CA ILE A 36 -32.06 5.02 -8.55
C ILE A 36 -31.12 5.44 -9.66
N ASN A 37 -31.63 6.08 -10.69
CA ASN A 37 -30.85 6.58 -11.83
C ASN A 37 -30.60 8.09 -11.74
N ARG A 38 -31.57 8.82 -11.21
CA ARG A 38 -31.51 10.29 -11.11
C ARG A 38 -31.73 10.75 -9.69
N ALA A 39 -31.20 11.93 -9.36
CA ALA A 39 -31.43 12.55 -8.06
C ALA A 39 -32.93 12.76 -7.76
N GLY A 40 -33.78 12.93 -8.81
CA GLY A 40 -35.22 13.04 -8.67
C GLY A 40 -35.94 11.77 -8.24
N ASP A 41 -35.33 10.59 -8.38
CA ASP A 41 -35.91 9.30 -7.95
C ASP A 41 -35.80 9.13 -6.42
N ASN A 42 -34.60 9.37 -5.89
CA ASN A 42 -34.31 9.39 -4.45
C ASN A 42 -32.97 10.08 -4.18
N ALA A 43 -33.03 11.37 -3.82
CA ALA A 43 -31.85 12.18 -3.60
C ALA A 43 -30.98 11.67 -2.42
N ALA A 44 -31.61 11.23 -1.32
CA ALA A 44 -30.93 10.72 -0.15
C ALA A 44 -30.24 9.37 -0.46
N GLY A 45 -30.95 8.46 -1.13
CA GLY A 45 -30.41 7.16 -1.54
C GLY A 45 -29.26 7.30 -2.52
N LEU A 46 -29.34 8.24 -3.47
CA LEU A 46 -28.25 8.53 -4.41
C LEU A 46 -27.01 9.06 -3.68
N ALA A 47 -27.18 10.02 -2.78
CA ALA A 47 -26.05 10.59 -2.01
C ALA A 47 -25.32 9.52 -1.18
N ILE A 48 -26.09 8.64 -0.51
CA ILE A 48 -25.52 7.53 0.26
C ILE A 48 -24.78 6.54 -0.65
N SER A 49 -25.39 6.14 -1.79
CA SER A 49 -24.77 5.19 -2.71
C SER A 49 -23.48 5.74 -3.34
N GLU A 50 -23.45 7.02 -3.71
CA GLU A 50 -22.23 7.65 -4.23
C GLU A 50 -21.13 7.75 -3.17
N SER A 51 -21.48 8.02 -1.90
CA SER A 51 -20.54 7.97 -0.78
C SER A 51 -19.99 6.56 -0.57
N MET A 52 -20.84 5.52 -0.62
CA MET A 52 -20.42 4.12 -0.52
C MET A 52 -19.51 3.70 -1.68
N ARG A 53 -19.82 4.12 -2.91
CA ARG A 53 -18.96 3.87 -4.08
C ARG A 53 -17.59 4.52 -3.95
N SER A 54 -17.55 5.75 -3.43
CA SER A 54 -16.28 6.41 -3.13
C SER A 54 -15.47 5.62 -2.08
N GLN A 55 -16.15 5.09 -1.04
CA GLN A 55 -15.51 4.25 -0.03
C GLN A 55 -15.01 2.92 -0.63
N ILE A 56 -15.81 2.23 -1.46
CA ILE A 56 -15.41 1.00 -2.13
C ILE A 56 -14.16 1.22 -2.99
N ASN A 57 -14.15 2.30 -3.79
CA ASN A 57 -12.99 2.64 -4.61
C ASN A 57 -11.75 2.93 -3.75
N GLY A 58 -11.94 3.64 -2.63
CA GLY A 58 -10.87 3.91 -1.65
C GLY A 58 -10.33 2.64 -1.00
N LEU A 59 -11.21 1.70 -0.60
CA LEU A 59 -10.83 0.41 -0.02
C LEU A 59 -10.07 -0.47 -1.02
N ASN A 60 -10.53 -0.52 -2.26
CA ASN A 60 -9.85 -1.29 -3.32
C ASN A 60 -8.45 -0.72 -3.60
N GLN A 61 -8.31 0.62 -3.65
CA GLN A 61 -7.00 1.24 -3.80
C GLN A 61 -6.12 1.02 -2.57
N ALA A 62 -6.69 1.04 -1.36
CA ALA A 62 -5.97 0.75 -0.13
C ALA A 62 -5.45 -0.70 -0.09
N SER A 63 -6.22 -1.67 -0.58
CA SER A 63 -5.79 -3.06 -0.75
C SER A 63 -4.63 -3.18 -1.75
N ALA A 64 -4.70 -2.46 -2.89
CA ALA A 64 -3.61 -2.41 -3.85
C ALA A 64 -2.34 -1.81 -3.23
N ASN A 65 -2.46 -0.68 -2.52
CA ASN A 65 -1.34 -0.04 -1.82
C ASN A 65 -0.70 -0.97 -0.77
N ALA A 66 -1.52 -1.77 -0.07
CA ALA A 66 -1.02 -2.74 0.90
C ALA A 66 -0.24 -3.88 0.23
N ASN A 67 -0.69 -4.35 -0.94
CA ASN A 67 0.04 -5.35 -1.74
C ASN A 67 1.37 -4.79 -2.25
N ASP A 68 1.41 -3.53 -2.70
CA ASP A 68 2.65 -2.87 -3.11
C ASP A 68 3.63 -2.75 -1.94
N ALA A 69 3.12 -2.44 -0.74
CA ALA A 69 3.92 -2.40 0.48
C ALA A 69 4.52 -3.77 0.83
N ILE A 70 3.77 -4.87 0.64
CA ILE A 70 4.26 -6.24 0.81
C ILE A 70 5.38 -6.52 -0.19
N GLY A 71 5.23 -6.14 -1.45
CA GLY A 71 6.25 -6.30 -2.49
C GLY A 71 7.56 -5.57 -2.14
N LEU A 72 7.46 -4.35 -1.61
CA LEU A 72 8.62 -3.60 -1.12
C LEU A 72 9.29 -4.30 0.07
N ILE A 73 8.50 -4.80 1.04
CA ILE A 73 9.04 -5.53 2.20
C ILE A 73 9.78 -6.80 1.75
N GLN A 74 9.19 -7.57 0.84
CA GLN A 74 9.81 -8.80 0.31
C GLN A 74 11.11 -8.52 -0.43
N THR A 75 11.18 -7.43 -1.19
CA THR A 75 12.42 -6.99 -1.85
C THR A 75 13.49 -6.64 -0.82
N ALA A 76 13.13 -5.91 0.24
CA ALA A 76 14.05 -5.59 1.32
C ALA A 76 14.51 -6.84 2.08
N GLU A 77 13.61 -7.79 2.35
CA GLU A 77 13.90 -9.03 3.05
C GLU A 77 14.83 -9.93 2.23
N GLY A 78 14.63 -10.02 0.92
CA GLY A 78 15.52 -10.76 0.02
C GLY A 78 16.96 -10.23 0.11
N ALA A 79 17.14 -8.91 0.02
CA ALA A 79 18.44 -8.28 0.17
C ALA A 79 19.07 -8.52 1.56
N LEU A 80 18.26 -8.47 2.62
CA LEU A 80 18.74 -8.73 3.98
C LEU A 80 19.13 -10.19 4.21
N THR A 81 18.57 -11.13 3.47
CA THR A 81 18.98 -12.54 3.50
C THR A 81 20.39 -12.70 2.98
N GLU A 82 20.75 -12.01 1.89
CA GLU A 82 22.11 -12.00 1.37
C GLU A 82 23.10 -11.32 2.34
N VAL A 83 22.70 -10.18 2.92
CA VAL A 83 23.50 -9.50 3.96
C VAL A 83 23.75 -10.43 5.15
N HIS A 84 22.74 -11.17 5.59
CA HIS A 84 22.87 -12.13 6.68
C HIS A 84 23.87 -13.25 6.35
N SER A 85 23.82 -13.79 5.13
CA SER A 85 24.74 -14.82 4.65
C SER A 85 26.19 -14.30 4.61
N MET A 86 26.39 -13.07 4.15
CA MET A 86 27.71 -12.42 4.16
C MET A 86 28.23 -12.21 5.58
N LEU A 87 27.40 -11.77 6.51
CA LEU A 87 27.78 -11.61 7.92
C LEU A 87 28.14 -12.97 8.57
N GLN A 88 27.46 -14.06 8.24
CA GLN A 88 27.82 -15.40 8.67
C GLN A 88 29.19 -15.83 8.11
N ARG A 89 29.46 -15.54 6.83
CA ARG A 89 30.79 -15.79 6.23
C ARG A 89 31.86 -14.98 6.94
N MET A 90 31.61 -13.70 7.24
CA MET A 90 32.52 -12.86 8.01
C MET A 90 32.81 -13.43 9.42
N THR A 91 31.77 -14.00 10.08
CA THR A 91 31.96 -14.69 11.38
C THR A 91 32.92 -15.86 11.28
N THR A 92 32.82 -16.67 10.23
CA THR A 92 33.74 -17.80 10.00
C THR A 92 35.17 -17.32 9.76
N LEU A 93 35.33 -16.28 8.94
CA LEU A 93 36.65 -15.67 8.65
C LEU A 93 37.27 -15.05 9.89
N ALA A 94 36.49 -14.31 10.71
CA ALA A 94 36.96 -13.72 11.95
C ALA A 94 37.38 -14.80 12.96
N THR A 95 36.62 -15.90 13.07
CA THR A 95 36.96 -17.03 13.92
C THR A 95 38.23 -17.73 13.44
N GLN A 96 38.44 -17.88 12.12
CA GLN A 96 39.65 -18.41 11.53
C GLN A 96 40.83 -17.50 11.83
N ALA A 97 40.70 -16.18 11.69
CA ALA A 97 41.76 -15.23 11.99
C ALA A 97 42.14 -15.19 13.50
N ALA A 98 41.17 -15.50 14.40
CA ALA A 98 41.42 -15.60 15.82
C ALA A 98 42.32 -16.78 16.22
N ASN A 99 42.46 -17.77 15.35
CA ASN A 99 43.33 -18.92 15.63
C ASN A 99 44.84 -18.52 15.56
N GLY A 100 45.57 -18.90 16.58
CA GLY A 100 47.00 -18.61 16.70
C GLY A 100 47.90 -19.30 15.67
N THR A 101 47.38 -20.26 14.89
CA THR A 101 48.15 -21.00 13.87
C THR A 101 48.36 -20.23 12.57
N TYR A 102 47.62 -19.12 12.37
CA TYR A 102 47.74 -18.31 11.15
C TYR A 102 48.81 -17.22 11.33
N ASN A 103 49.69 -17.11 10.32
CA ASN A 103 50.67 -16.03 10.25
C ASN A 103 50.06 -14.72 9.78
N SER A 104 50.81 -13.63 9.84
CA SER A 104 50.33 -12.28 9.45
C SER A 104 49.92 -12.21 7.98
N VAL A 105 50.56 -12.94 7.07
CA VAL A 105 50.20 -12.96 5.64
C VAL A 105 48.83 -13.63 5.43
N ALA A 106 48.62 -14.79 6.06
CA ALA A 106 47.33 -15.49 5.99
C ALA A 106 46.18 -14.65 6.58
N ARG A 107 46.43 -13.97 7.69
CA ARG A 107 45.44 -13.01 8.27
C ARG A 107 45.18 -11.80 7.37
N GLY A 108 46.23 -11.32 6.65
CA GLY A 108 46.08 -10.29 5.63
C GLY A 108 45.14 -10.70 4.49
N ASN A 109 45.26 -11.94 4.02
CA ASN A 109 44.38 -12.49 3.00
C ASN A 109 42.93 -12.60 3.51
N ILE A 110 42.71 -13.05 4.75
CA ILE A 110 41.40 -13.08 5.40
C ILE A 110 40.84 -11.67 5.50
N GLN A 111 41.64 -10.68 5.86
CA GLN A 111 41.21 -9.27 5.91
C GLN A 111 40.76 -8.77 4.55
N SER A 112 41.47 -9.09 3.47
CA SER A 112 41.09 -8.70 2.12
C SER A 112 39.72 -9.29 1.73
N GLU A 113 39.44 -10.56 2.07
CA GLU A 113 38.11 -11.17 1.84
C GLU A 113 37.02 -10.46 2.68
N MET A 114 37.31 -10.13 3.93
CA MET A 114 36.38 -9.39 4.77
C MET A 114 36.10 -7.98 4.23
N ASP A 115 37.07 -7.28 3.70
CA ASP A 115 36.94 -5.97 3.09
C ASP A 115 36.03 -6.00 1.86
N GLU A 116 36.14 -7.03 1.02
CA GLU A 116 35.29 -7.24 -0.13
C GLU A 116 33.84 -7.55 0.30
N LEU A 117 33.64 -8.38 1.33
CA LEU A 117 32.30 -8.66 1.88
C LEU A 117 31.66 -7.39 2.47
N ILE A 118 32.43 -6.53 3.13
CA ILE A 118 31.95 -5.23 3.63
C ILE A 118 31.51 -4.34 2.46
N ALA A 119 32.31 -4.25 1.41
CA ALA A 119 31.98 -3.47 0.23
C ALA A 119 30.72 -4.00 -0.46
N GLU A 120 30.55 -5.33 -0.50
CA GLU A 120 29.35 -5.95 -1.08
C GLU A 120 28.09 -5.72 -0.25
N ILE A 121 28.18 -5.77 1.10
CA ILE A 121 27.06 -5.41 1.98
C ILE A 121 26.62 -3.95 1.71
N ASP A 122 27.57 -3.03 1.63
CA ASP A 122 27.29 -1.63 1.31
C ASP A 122 26.68 -1.47 -0.09
N ARG A 123 27.16 -2.25 -1.07
CA ARG A 123 26.60 -2.25 -2.42
C ARG A 123 25.15 -2.75 -2.43
N VAL A 124 24.87 -3.85 -1.76
CA VAL A 124 23.49 -4.41 -1.65
C VAL A 124 22.58 -3.42 -0.97
N ALA A 125 23.00 -2.84 0.17
CA ALA A 125 22.18 -1.88 0.91
C ALA A 125 21.86 -0.60 0.12
N ASN A 126 22.82 -0.13 -0.70
CA ASN A 126 22.65 1.11 -1.48
C ASN A 126 21.96 0.90 -2.83
N ASN A 127 22.05 -0.31 -3.40
CA ASN A 127 21.51 -0.61 -4.73
C ASN A 127 20.17 -1.35 -4.71
N THR A 128 19.75 -1.89 -3.57
CA THR A 128 18.41 -2.46 -3.45
C THR A 128 17.40 -1.36 -3.62
N ASP A 129 16.63 -1.43 -4.70
CA ASP A 129 15.66 -0.44 -5.12
C ASP A 129 14.31 -1.09 -5.42
N PHE A 130 13.24 -0.40 -5.03
CA PHE A 130 11.89 -0.74 -5.40
C PHE A 130 11.20 0.53 -5.89
N ASN A 131 11.05 0.67 -7.19
CA ASN A 131 10.43 1.83 -7.84
C ASN A 131 11.06 3.18 -7.39
N GLY A 132 12.39 3.26 -7.33
CA GLY A 132 13.13 4.47 -6.89
C GLY A 132 13.22 4.66 -5.37
N ILE A 133 12.58 3.79 -4.58
CA ILE A 133 12.65 3.80 -3.12
C ILE A 133 13.72 2.82 -2.66
N LYS A 134 14.70 3.30 -1.89
CA LYS A 134 15.78 2.47 -1.32
C LYS A 134 15.49 2.17 0.15
N PRO A 135 14.89 1.02 0.47
CA PRO A 135 14.41 0.73 1.82
C PRO A 135 15.53 0.50 2.84
N LEU A 136 16.74 0.17 2.39
CA LEU A 136 17.88 -0.23 3.22
C LEU A 136 18.96 0.85 3.33
N SER A 137 18.86 1.95 2.56
CA SER A 137 19.84 3.03 2.54
C SER A 137 19.31 4.28 3.25
N SER A 138 20.19 5.00 3.96
CA SER A 138 19.85 6.32 4.48
C SER A 138 19.86 7.39 3.39
N LYS A 139 20.54 7.13 2.28
CA LYS A 139 20.55 8.00 1.11
C LYS A 139 19.39 7.63 0.21
N ASN A 140 18.21 8.20 0.46
CA ASN A 140 17.18 8.22 -0.54
C ASN A 140 17.69 8.98 -1.77
N GLY A 141 17.65 8.34 -2.92
CA GLY A 141 17.95 8.99 -4.20
C GLY A 141 16.97 10.10 -4.59
N ILE A 142 16.08 10.47 -3.69
CA ILE A 142 15.22 11.64 -3.82
C ILE A 142 15.84 12.78 -2.99
N ASP A 143 16.91 13.36 -3.51
CA ASP A 143 17.32 14.73 -3.17
C ASP A 143 16.28 15.73 -3.70
N ASN A 144 15.01 15.44 -3.46
CA ASN A 144 13.96 16.37 -3.78
C ASN A 144 13.59 17.20 -2.54
N SER A 145 14.42 18.22 -2.27
CA SER A 145 14.15 19.24 -1.26
C SER A 145 12.88 20.05 -1.55
N THR A 146 12.10 19.66 -2.58
CA THR A 146 10.94 20.41 -3.10
C THR A 146 9.65 19.59 -3.17
N ALA A 147 9.62 18.31 -2.73
CA ALA A 147 8.37 17.57 -2.69
C ALA A 147 7.53 17.99 -1.46
N PRO A 148 6.35 18.62 -1.66
CA PRO A 148 5.50 19.00 -0.54
C PRO A 148 4.91 17.74 0.11
N GLY A 149 5.24 17.51 1.38
CA GLY A 149 4.69 16.44 2.20
C GLY A 149 5.69 15.43 2.78
N LEU A 150 6.96 15.45 2.35
CA LEU A 150 8.01 14.63 2.97
C LEU A 150 8.68 15.44 4.07
N VAL A 151 8.31 15.16 5.31
CA VAL A 151 9.01 15.72 6.50
C VAL A 151 10.40 15.11 6.55
N ARG A 152 11.40 15.89 6.15
CA ARG A 152 12.82 15.56 6.33
C ARG A 152 13.12 15.58 7.83
N PRO A 153 13.52 14.47 8.46
CA PRO A 153 14.06 14.55 9.81
C PRO A 153 15.40 15.28 9.74
N THR A 154 15.47 16.46 10.33
CA THR A 154 16.69 17.22 10.57
C THR A 154 17.39 16.65 11.80
N GLY A 155 18.15 15.57 11.62
CA GLY A 155 18.93 14.93 12.67
C GLY A 155 19.85 13.86 12.08
N THR A 156 20.97 13.62 12.75
CA THR A 156 22.01 12.65 12.38
C THR A 156 21.51 11.20 12.30
N ASP A 157 20.24 10.92 12.71
CA ASP A 157 19.58 9.62 12.68
C ASP A 157 18.33 9.66 11.78
N ALA A 158 18.46 10.17 10.56
CA ALA A 158 17.36 10.25 9.61
C ALA A 158 16.92 8.86 9.13
N VAL A 159 16.24 8.13 10.02
CA VAL A 159 15.58 6.86 9.70
C VAL A 159 14.39 7.18 8.80
N GLN A 160 14.43 6.71 7.57
CA GLN A 160 13.35 6.88 6.63
C GLN A 160 12.07 6.21 7.16
N LYS A 161 10.98 6.95 7.24
CA LYS A 161 9.65 6.40 7.50
C LYS A 161 8.98 6.07 6.17
N LEU A 162 8.71 4.80 5.95
CA LEU A 162 7.86 4.33 4.86
C LEU A 162 6.42 4.32 5.36
N THR A 163 5.60 5.22 4.82
CA THR A 163 4.19 5.37 5.22
C THR A 163 3.31 4.90 4.08
N PHE A 164 2.48 3.91 4.34
CA PHE A 164 1.55 3.32 3.38
C PHE A 164 0.12 3.69 3.77
N GLN A 165 -0.63 4.27 2.84
CA GLN A 165 -2.06 4.56 3.01
C GLN A 165 -2.84 3.27 2.78
N ILE A 166 -3.47 2.76 3.83
CA ILE A 166 -4.16 1.46 3.87
C ILE A 166 -5.66 1.60 4.18
N GLY A 167 -6.21 2.78 4.04
CA GLY A 167 -7.64 3.02 4.24
C GLY A 167 -8.15 4.14 3.36
N PRO A 168 -9.50 4.24 3.19
CA PRO A 168 -10.13 5.23 2.33
C PRO A 168 -10.07 6.66 2.92
N THR A 169 -9.79 6.77 4.23
CA THR A 169 -9.77 8.06 4.94
C THR A 169 -8.33 8.52 5.20
N GLY A 170 -8.08 9.83 5.11
CA GLY A 170 -6.77 10.40 5.40
C GLY A 170 -6.36 10.09 6.84
N GLY A 171 -5.12 9.57 7.01
CA GLY A 171 -4.58 9.20 8.31
C GLY A 171 -4.62 7.70 8.64
N GLU A 172 -5.34 6.90 7.88
CA GLU A 172 -5.32 5.44 8.00
C GLU A 172 -4.06 4.87 7.33
N THR A 173 -2.94 4.94 8.06
CA THR A 173 -1.63 4.58 7.52
C THR A 173 -0.93 3.54 8.38
N ILE A 174 -0.21 2.62 7.75
CA ILE A 174 0.83 1.82 8.39
C ILE A 174 2.17 2.46 8.10
N THR A 175 2.93 2.72 9.16
CA THR A 175 4.28 3.28 9.07
C THR A 175 5.29 2.23 9.46
N ILE A 176 6.23 1.95 8.57
CA ILE A 176 7.39 1.11 8.82
C ILE A 176 8.60 2.04 8.97
N LYS A 177 9.30 1.90 10.10
CA LYS A 177 10.56 2.62 10.29
C LYS A 177 11.64 1.91 9.48
N GLY A 178 12.15 2.56 8.46
CA GLY A 178 13.32 2.12 7.73
C GLY A 178 14.51 2.05 8.69
N GLN A 179 15.51 1.28 8.33
CA GLN A 179 16.76 1.18 9.09
C GLN A 179 17.90 1.14 8.08
N THR A 180 18.93 1.95 8.32
CA THR A 180 20.12 1.96 7.48
C THR A 180 20.88 0.65 7.66
N MET A 181 20.94 -0.14 6.60
CA MET A 181 21.58 -1.45 6.58
C MET A 181 22.93 -1.44 5.84
N THR A 182 23.54 -0.26 5.72
CA THR A 182 24.95 -0.14 5.35
C THR A 182 25.81 -0.61 6.53
N THR A 183 27.05 -1.03 6.26
CA THR A 183 27.97 -1.44 7.31
C THR A 183 28.13 -0.38 8.38
N SER A 184 28.25 0.90 7.99
CA SER A 184 28.25 2.02 8.94
C SER A 184 26.99 2.05 9.83
N GLY A 185 25.79 1.88 9.25
CA GLY A 185 24.51 1.90 9.98
C GLY A 185 24.37 0.71 10.93
N ILE A 186 24.71 -0.48 10.48
CA ILE A 186 24.61 -1.73 11.26
C ILE A 186 25.55 -1.68 12.48
N PHE A 187 26.81 -1.32 12.27
CA PHE A 187 27.81 -1.30 13.34
C PHE A 187 27.61 -0.13 14.31
N THR A 188 27.17 1.05 13.85
CA THR A 188 26.84 2.18 14.75
C THR A 188 25.65 1.85 15.66
N GLN A 189 24.62 1.17 15.15
CA GLN A 189 23.48 0.71 15.96
C GLN A 189 23.86 -0.40 16.94
N ALA A 190 24.88 -1.19 16.59
CA ALA A 190 25.48 -2.17 17.49
C ALA A 190 26.32 -1.52 18.62
N GLY A 191 26.36 -0.19 18.71
CA GLY A 191 27.13 0.53 19.73
C GLY A 191 28.61 0.68 19.41
N TRP A 192 29.01 0.38 18.17
CA TRP A 192 30.36 0.54 17.69
C TRP A 192 30.47 1.87 16.93
N THR A 193 30.81 2.91 17.65
CA THR A 193 31.16 4.18 17.03
C THR A 193 32.62 4.15 16.59
N ALA A 194 32.92 4.61 15.39
CA ALA A 194 34.28 4.94 14.99
C ALA A 194 34.69 6.19 15.80
N ASP A 195 35.07 5.98 17.04
CA ASP A 195 35.54 7.08 17.89
C ASP A 195 36.95 7.44 17.49
N SER A 196 37.09 8.61 16.90
CA SER A 196 38.37 9.21 16.52
C SER A 196 39.12 9.85 17.69
N THR A 197 38.57 9.81 18.91
CA THR A 197 39.14 10.62 20.03
C THR A 197 39.18 9.95 21.40
N THR A 198 38.53 8.80 21.61
CA THR A 198 38.59 8.11 22.90
C THR A 198 39.39 6.83 22.75
N ALA A 199 40.62 6.82 23.20
CA ALA A 199 41.42 5.59 23.30
C ALA A 199 40.62 4.51 24.02
N ALA A 200 40.29 3.41 23.29
CA ALA A 200 39.65 2.27 23.90
C ALA A 200 40.52 1.82 25.08
N LYS A 201 39.98 1.82 26.27
CA LYS A 201 40.65 1.28 27.46
C LYS A 201 40.41 -0.20 27.47
N ASP A 202 41.46 -0.98 27.59
CA ASP A 202 41.38 -2.41 27.88
C ASP A 202 40.71 -2.61 29.25
N ALA A 203 40.26 -3.86 29.51
CA ALA A 203 39.64 -4.21 30.80
C ALA A 203 40.52 -3.86 32.02
N ASP A 204 41.81 -3.56 31.82
CA ASP A 204 42.79 -3.15 32.78
C ASP A 204 43.01 -1.62 32.85
N GLY A 205 42.19 -0.82 32.14
CA GLY A 205 42.25 0.64 32.21
C GLY A 205 43.42 1.28 31.48
N THR A 206 44.27 0.55 30.79
CA THR A 206 45.36 1.07 30.00
C THR A 206 44.90 1.62 28.66
N PRO A 207 45.24 2.88 28.30
CA PRO A 207 44.92 3.41 26.99
C PRO A 207 45.65 2.62 25.92
N VAL A 208 44.91 1.92 25.06
CA VAL A 208 45.45 1.28 23.86
C VAL A 208 45.85 2.38 22.90
N THR A 209 47.14 2.71 22.88
CA THR A 209 47.71 3.61 21.88
C THR A 209 47.53 2.99 20.51
N THR A 210 46.57 3.47 19.77
CA THR A 210 46.28 3.06 18.38
C THR A 210 47.33 3.66 17.44
N THR A 211 48.57 3.21 17.59
CA THR A 211 49.61 3.47 16.60
C THR A 211 49.37 2.51 15.44
N GLY A 212 48.51 2.88 14.50
CA GLY A 212 48.17 2.08 13.33
C GLY A 212 46.81 2.36 12.72
N LEU A 213 45.96 3.14 13.36
CA LEU A 213 44.75 3.68 12.71
C LEU A 213 45.08 5.10 12.20
N GLU A 214 45.75 5.17 11.05
CA GLU A 214 45.76 6.43 10.33
C GLU A 214 44.33 6.76 9.90
N ALA A 215 43.73 7.71 10.62
CA ALA A 215 42.53 8.41 10.19
C ALA A 215 42.86 9.18 8.92
N THR A 216 42.85 8.52 7.79
CA THR A 216 42.80 9.21 6.50
C THR A 216 41.43 9.88 6.40
N LYS A 217 41.45 11.19 6.60
CA LYS A 217 40.36 12.13 6.48
C LYS A 217 39.74 12.05 5.10
N GLY A 218 38.71 11.23 4.95
CA GLY A 218 37.96 11.08 3.71
C GLY A 218 36.74 10.21 3.95
N ALA A 219 35.60 10.83 3.91
CA ALA A 219 34.24 10.31 3.93
C ALA A 219 34.10 8.77 3.81
N ASN A 220 33.44 8.17 4.81
CA ASN A 220 33.03 6.75 4.89
C ASN A 220 34.08 5.77 5.40
N ASN A 221 34.65 5.98 6.58
CA ASN A 221 35.65 5.08 7.15
C ASN A 221 35.02 3.97 8.02
N THR A 222 34.24 3.07 7.40
CA THR A 222 33.72 1.86 8.06
C THR A 222 34.80 0.75 8.11
N LYS A 223 35.90 0.90 7.37
CA LYS A 223 36.99 -0.09 7.28
C LYS A 223 37.81 -0.24 8.57
N SER A 224 37.74 0.70 9.51
CA SER A 224 38.60 0.67 10.70
C SER A 224 38.06 -0.16 11.88
N VAL A 225 36.81 -0.67 11.81
CA VAL A 225 36.18 -1.39 12.93
C VAL A 225 36.48 -2.90 12.90
N LEU A 226 36.71 -3.46 11.73
CA LEU A 226 36.85 -4.90 11.55
C LEU A 226 38.30 -5.31 11.13
N HIS A 227 39.29 -4.93 11.91
CA HIS A 227 40.67 -5.36 11.67
C HIS A 227 40.95 -6.75 12.29
N VAL A 228 41.18 -7.77 11.45
CA VAL A 228 41.67 -9.10 11.84
C VAL A 228 43.09 -9.36 11.34
N GLY A 229 43.65 -8.43 10.55
CA GLY A 229 44.94 -8.57 9.89
C GLY A 229 46.19 -8.38 10.77
N THR A 230 46.04 -7.95 12.02
CA THR A 230 47.14 -7.70 12.95
C THR A 230 47.57 -8.97 13.71
N THR A 231 48.76 -8.93 14.29
CA THR A 231 49.38 -10.04 15.03
C THR A 231 48.66 -10.45 16.32
N THR A 232 47.66 -9.68 16.75
CA THR A 232 47.00 -9.86 18.05
C THR A 232 45.61 -10.45 17.90
N THR A 233 45.36 -11.61 18.52
CA THR A 233 44.04 -12.31 18.54
C THR A 233 42.90 -11.50 19.16
N THR A 234 43.21 -10.46 19.93
CA THR A 234 42.24 -9.55 20.57
C THR A 234 41.35 -8.81 19.56
N TYR A 235 41.93 -8.39 18.42
CA TYR A 235 41.15 -7.69 17.39
C TYR A 235 40.16 -8.62 16.66
N ALA A 236 40.58 -9.88 16.41
CA ALA A 236 39.70 -10.88 15.82
C ALA A 236 38.53 -11.23 16.75
N ASN A 237 38.74 -11.34 18.05
CA ASN A 237 37.65 -11.54 19.03
C ASN A 237 36.69 -10.38 19.10
N ARG A 238 37.17 -9.12 19.02
CA ARG A 238 36.31 -7.92 18.91
C ARG A 238 35.50 -7.94 17.62
N ALA A 239 36.11 -8.29 16.50
CA ALA A 239 35.42 -8.44 15.22
C ALA A 239 34.29 -9.46 15.30
N ILE A 240 34.53 -10.64 15.92
CA ILE A 240 33.49 -11.66 16.14
C ILE A 240 32.30 -11.09 16.94
N SER A 241 32.58 -10.35 18.02
CA SER A 241 31.51 -9.75 18.84
C SER A 241 30.73 -8.69 18.06
N ALA A 242 31.43 -7.84 17.29
CA ALA A 242 30.80 -6.84 16.44
C ALA A 242 29.91 -7.46 15.36
N ILE A 243 30.39 -8.52 14.68
CA ILE A 243 29.61 -9.21 13.65
C ILE A 243 28.39 -9.92 14.26
N LYS A 244 28.50 -10.52 15.45
CA LYS A 244 27.35 -11.12 16.14
C LYS A 244 26.28 -10.07 16.42
N THR A 245 26.66 -8.91 16.97
CA THR A 245 25.69 -7.82 17.22
C THR A 245 25.11 -7.27 15.91
N ALA A 246 25.88 -7.26 14.82
CA ALA A 246 25.39 -6.92 13.49
C ALA A 246 24.33 -7.93 13.00
N ILE A 247 24.57 -9.23 13.19
CA ILE A 247 23.61 -10.29 12.87
C ILE A 247 22.32 -10.12 13.67
N ASP A 248 22.41 -9.83 14.97
CA ASP A 248 21.27 -9.59 15.84
C ASP A 248 20.45 -8.36 15.38
N THR A 249 21.16 -7.31 14.95
CA THR A 249 20.53 -6.10 14.40
C THR A 249 19.76 -6.40 13.12
N VAL A 250 20.38 -7.10 12.17
CA VAL A 250 19.73 -7.50 10.90
C VAL A 250 18.55 -8.43 11.17
N SER A 251 18.70 -9.41 12.07
CA SER A 251 17.63 -10.34 12.43
C SER A 251 16.44 -9.63 13.10
N SER A 252 16.72 -8.68 14.00
CA SER A 252 15.68 -7.84 14.62
C SER A 252 14.92 -7.01 13.59
N TYR A 253 15.61 -6.47 12.60
CA TYR A 253 14.96 -5.70 11.55
C TYR A 253 14.11 -6.59 10.62
N ARG A 254 14.62 -7.76 10.23
CA ARG A 254 13.84 -8.75 9.49
C ARG A 254 12.56 -9.17 10.24
N ALA A 255 12.66 -9.39 11.55
CA ALA A 255 11.49 -9.70 12.37
C ALA A 255 10.45 -8.57 12.36
N LYS A 256 10.88 -7.30 12.37
CA LYS A 256 9.98 -6.14 12.24
C LYS A 256 9.32 -6.08 10.87
N LEU A 257 10.05 -6.39 9.80
CA LEU A 257 9.50 -6.45 8.44
C LEU A 257 8.47 -7.58 8.31
N GLY A 258 8.76 -8.78 8.81
CA GLY A 258 7.82 -9.90 8.84
C GLY A 258 6.56 -9.60 9.67
N ALA A 259 6.71 -8.94 10.82
CA ALA A 259 5.56 -8.49 11.61
C ALA A 259 4.71 -7.45 10.86
N ALA A 260 5.35 -6.55 10.11
CA ALA A 260 4.64 -5.57 9.28
C ALA A 260 3.91 -6.24 8.12
N GLN A 261 4.52 -7.25 7.48
CA GLN A 261 3.86 -8.04 6.43
C GLN A 261 2.61 -8.74 6.97
N ASN A 262 2.69 -9.46 8.08
CA ASN A 262 1.53 -10.10 8.69
C ASN A 262 0.41 -9.10 9.01
N ARG A 263 0.76 -7.90 9.50
CA ARG A 263 -0.20 -6.83 9.75
C ARG A 263 -0.87 -6.36 8.47
N LEU A 264 -0.12 -6.19 7.37
CA LEU A 264 -0.66 -5.81 6.06
C LEU A 264 -1.60 -6.88 5.52
N GLU A 265 -1.25 -8.16 5.61
CA GLU A 265 -2.10 -9.28 5.18
C GLU A 265 -3.44 -9.30 5.96
N HIS A 266 -3.40 -9.14 7.28
CA HIS A 266 -4.63 -9.01 8.07
C HIS A 266 -5.44 -7.77 7.71
N THR A 267 -4.77 -6.68 7.36
CA THR A 267 -5.45 -5.45 6.92
C THR A 267 -6.12 -5.66 5.57
N ILE A 268 -5.46 -6.30 4.60
CA ILE A 268 -6.04 -6.64 3.29
C ILE A 268 -7.31 -7.46 3.47
N ASN A 269 -7.26 -8.55 4.25
CA ASN A 269 -8.43 -9.38 4.53
C ASN A 269 -9.59 -8.57 5.12
N ASN A 270 -9.30 -7.63 6.05
CA ASN A 270 -10.31 -6.76 6.63
C ASN A 270 -10.89 -5.78 5.61
N LEU A 271 -10.04 -5.19 4.75
CA LEU A 271 -10.47 -4.27 3.69
C LEU A 271 -11.37 -4.97 2.67
N GLU A 272 -11.04 -6.21 2.29
CA GLU A 272 -11.84 -7.01 1.37
C GLU A 272 -13.23 -7.32 1.94
N VAL A 273 -13.30 -7.80 3.19
CA VAL A 273 -14.58 -8.06 3.87
C VAL A 273 -15.40 -6.77 4.01
N THR A 274 -14.73 -5.66 4.33
CA THR A 274 -15.40 -4.35 4.45
C THR A 274 -15.94 -3.89 3.09
N SER A 275 -15.14 -4.01 2.02
CA SER A 275 -15.53 -3.68 0.65
C SER A 275 -16.72 -4.53 0.19
N GLU A 276 -16.73 -5.83 0.48
CA GLU A 276 -17.85 -6.74 0.19
C GLU A 276 -19.13 -6.30 0.91
N ASN A 277 -19.04 -6.02 2.20
CA ASN A 277 -20.20 -5.60 2.99
C ASN A 277 -20.77 -4.25 2.51
N ILE A 278 -19.92 -3.29 2.17
CA ILE A 278 -20.35 -1.99 1.65
C ILE A 278 -20.95 -2.16 0.25
N THR A 279 -20.39 -3.01 -0.60
CA THR A 279 -20.93 -3.34 -1.92
C THR A 279 -22.30 -3.98 -1.81
N ALA A 280 -22.47 -4.92 -0.88
CA ALA A 280 -23.79 -5.53 -0.62
C ALA A 280 -24.80 -4.53 -0.07
N ALA A 281 -24.38 -3.53 0.71
CA ALA A 281 -25.24 -2.47 1.20
C ALA A 281 -25.60 -1.47 0.08
N GLU A 282 -24.65 -1.11 -0.78
CA GLU A 282 -24.88 -0.25 -1.95
C GLU A 282 -25.85 -0.89 -2.93
N SER A 283 -25.69 -2.20 -3.22
CA SER A 283 -26.59 -2.97 -4.05
C SER A 283 -28.04 -2.92 -3.54
N ARG A 284 -28.28 -3.09 -2.24
CA ARG A 284 -29.63 -2.96 -1.64
C ARG A 284 -30.26 -1.59 -1.82
N ILE A 285 -29.47 -0.54 -1.90
CA ILE A 285 -29.97 0.83 -2.07
C ILE A 285 -30.21 1.14 -3.55
N ARG A 286 -29.31 0.74 -4.43
CA ARG A 286 -29.27 1.23 -5.81
C ARG A 286 -29.75 0.23 -6.85
N ASP A 287 -29.52 -1.08 -6.64
CA ASP A 287 -29.88 -2.06 -7.62
C ASP A 287 -31.38 -2.30 -7.68
N THR A 288 -31.89 -2.65 -8.87
CA THR A 288 -33.30 -2.96 -9.07
C THR A 288 -33.51 -4.48 -9.06
N ASP A 289 -34.67 -4.90 -8.54
CA ASP A 289 -35.14 -6.26 -8.75
C ASP A 289 -35.68 -6.36 -10.19
N MET A 290 -34.98 -7.11 -11.03
CA MET A 290 -35.32 -7.27 -12.44
C MET A 290 -36.67 -7.97 -12.64
N ALA A 291 -37.07 -8.89 -11.75
CA ALA A 291 -38.31 -9.63 -11.87
C ALA A 291 -39.52 -8.72 -11.62
N ASP A 292 -39.42 -7.90 -10.55
CA ASP A 292 -40.45 -6.90 -10.23
C ASP A 292 -40.56 -5.84 -11.31
N GLU A 293 -39.44 -5.33 -11.82
CA GLU A 293 -39.43 -4.29 -12.84
C GLU A 293 -39.92 -4.77 -14.20
N ILE A 294 -39.63 -6.03 -14.61
CA ILE A 294 -40.22 -6.64 -15.82
C ILE A 294 -41.72 -6.79 -15.68
N THR A 295 -42.20 -7.19 -14.50
CA THR A 295 -43.66 -7.31 -14.24
C THR A 295 -44.31 -5.94 -14.34
N ALA A 296 -43.70 -4.89 -13.77
CA ALA A 296 -44.19 -3.49 -13.86
C ALA A 296 -44.14 -2.99 -15.31
N TYR A 297 -43.11 -3.29 -16.06
CA TYR A 297 -42.98 -2.97 -17.48
C TYR A 297 -44.09 -3.62 -18.32
N THR A 298 -44.29 -4.93 -18.13
CA THR A 298 -45.34 -5.69 -18.85
C THR A 298 -46.73 -5.10 -18.53
N LYS A 299 -47.01 -4.82 -17.26
CA LYS A 299 -48.25 -4.17 -16.83
C LYS A 299 -48.46 -2.84 -17.54
N ASN A 300 -47.46 -1.95 -17.53
CA ASN A 300 -47.55 -0.63 -18.15
C ASN A 300 -47.71 -0.74 -19.68
N ASN A 301 -47.08 -1.74 -20.33
CA ASN A 301 -47.24 -2.00 -21.76
C ASN A 301 -48.68 -2.44 -22.10
N ILE A 302 -49.28 -3.34 -21.32
CA ILE A 302 -50.69 -3.73 -21.48
C ILE A 302 -51.63 -2.54 -21.23
N LEU A 303 -51.35 -1.74 -20.20
CA LEU A 303 -52.16 -0.55 -19.90
C LEU A 303 -52.05 0.52 -21.02
N LEU A 304 -50.88 0.63 -21.65
CA LEU A 304 -50.68 1.55 -22.78
C LEU A 304 -51.56 1.10 -23.98
N GLN A 305 -51.57 -0.18 -24.33
CA GLN A 305 -52.39 -0.74 -25.40
C GLN A 305 -53.88 -0.56 -25.08
N ALA A 306 -54.28 -0.83 -23.84
CA ALA A 306 -55.66 -0.61 -23.40
C ALA A 306 -56.07 0.85 -23.47
N ALA A 307 -55.18 1.78 -23.02
CA ALA A 307 -55.41 3.24 -23.06
C ALA A 307 -55.55 3.73 -24.51
N GLN A 308 -54.77 3.20 -25.45
CA GLN A 308 -54.93 3.54 -26.89
C GLN A 308 -56.28 3.09 -27.42
N SER A 309 -56.71 1.87 -27.08
CA SER A 309 -58.02 1.35 -27.49
C SER A 309 -59.16 2.14 -26.89
N MET A 310 -59.05 2.52 -25.59
CA MET A 310 -60.07 3.33 -24.92
C MET A 310 -60.10 4.75 -25.48
N LEU A 311 -58.95 5.34 -25.85
CA LEU A 311 -58.91 6.65 -26.51
C LEU A 311 -59.60 6.60 -27.88
N SER A 312 -59.38 5.54 -28.69
CA SER A 312 -60.04 5.33 -29.96
C SER A 312 -61.56 5.21 -29.77
N GLN A 313 -62.02 4.42 -28.78
CA GLN A 313 -63.41 4.26 -28.46
C GLN A 313 -64.06 5.57 -27.97
N ALA A 314 -63.35 6.34 -27.12
CA ALA A 314 -63.81 7.62 -26.63
C ALA A 314 -63.96 8.68 -27.75
N ASN A 315 -63.12 8.59 -28.79
CA ASN A 315 -63.22 9.43 -29.97
C ASN A 315 -64.33 8.99 -30.95
N ALA A 316 -64.65 7.72 -31.00
CA ALA A 316 -65.72 7.20 -31.83
C ALA A 316 -67.14 7.44 -31.25
N ALA A 317 -67.27 7.56 -29.92
CA ALA A 317 -68.56 7.75 -29.25
C ALA A 317 -69.32 9.01 -29.71
N PRO A 318 -68.70 10.22 -29.86
CA PRO A 318 -69.40 11.40 -30.38
C PRO A 318 -69.80 11.29 -31.86
N GLN A 319 -69.01 10.50 -32.66
CA GLN A 319 -69.32 10.30 -34.08
C GLN A 319 -70.54 9.43 -34.27
N GLY A 320 -70.71 8.38 -33.44
CA GLY A 320 -71.92 7.51 -33.45
C GLY A 320 -73.20 8.30 -33.09
N VAL A 321 -73.08 9.24 -32.17
CA VAL A 321 -74.26 10.15 -31.85
C VAL A 321 -74.57 11.10 -32.98
N LEU A 322 -73.56 11.66 -33.67
CA LEU A 322 -73.72 12.49 -34.84
C LEU A 322 -74.41 11.77 -36.00
N SER A 323 -74.07 10.49 -36.22
CA SER A 323 -74.66 9.64 -37.28
C SER A 323 -76.14 9.24 -36.98
N LEU A 324 -76.60 9.31 -35.69
CA LEU A 324 -77.95 9.11 -35.27
C LEU A 324 -78.85 10.38 -35.39
N LEU A 325 -78.22 11.54 -35.55
CA LEU A 325 -78.86 12.88 -35.69
C LEU A 325 -78.92 13.32 -37.14
N GLN A 326 -78.34 12.61 -38.06
CA GLN A 326 -78.50 12.75 -39.52
C GLN A 326 -79.51 11.72 -40.07
#